data_04adb5a225bf3a7284a94bac88c08e71
#
_entry.id   04adb5a225bf3a7284a94bac88c08e71
#
_cell.length_a   1.000
_cell.length_b   1.000
_cell.length_c   1.000
_cell.angle_alpha   90.00
_cell.angle_beta   90.00
_cell.angle_gamma   90.00
#
_symmetry.space_group_name_H-M   'P 1'
#
loop_
_entity.id
_entity.type
_entity.pdbx_description
1 polymer ?
#
loop_
_entity_poly.entity_id
_entity_poly.type
_entity_poly.pdbx_seq_one_letter_code
_entity_poly.pdbx_strand_id
1 'polypeptide(L)'
;MQKNYSSTKAVLLQIKELTEKRDYLRLLFSLTNYKDCAMMFSAADHIEGRGFHFVRQEHFPFNMAQEFQMLLEDAIANYNSDIASLNQHLKNI
;
A
#
# COMPACT_ATOMS: atom_id res chain seq x y z
N MET A 1 -25.78 -6.25 -23.84
CA MET A 1 -25.09 -7.35 -23.24
C MET A 1 -24.82 -7.12 -21.76
N GLN A 2 -25.45 -7.93 -20.94
CA GLN A 2 -25.29 -7.84 -19.51
C GLN A 2 -23.84 -8.05 -19.09
N LYS A 3 -23.16 -8.94 -19.77
CA LYS A 3 -21.80 -9.32 -19.44
C LYS A 3 -20.83 -8.12 -19.57
N ASN A 4 -20.94 -7.38 -20.64
CA ASN A 4 -20.08 -6.21 -20.85
C ASN A 4 -20.40 -5.11 -19.86
N TYR A 5 -21.68 -4.92 -19.57
CA TYR A 5 -22.11 -3.92 -18.61
C TYR A 5 -21.60 -4.23 -17.21
N SER A 6 -21.74 -5.50 -16.77
CA SER A 6 -21.24 -5.93 -15.49
C SER A 6 -19.73 -5.80 -15.41
N SER A 7 -19.03 -6.14 -16.49
CA SER A 7 -17.57 -6.00 -16.55
C SER A 7 -17.13 -4.56 -16.35
N THR A 8 -17.82 -3.62 -16.98
CA THR A 8 -17.49 -2.20 -16.85
C THR A 8 -17.60 -1.74 -15.40
N LYS A 9 -18.71 -2.07 -14.75
CA LYS A 9 -18.89 -1.72 -13.33
C LYS A 9 -17.83 -2.37 -12.44
N ALA A 10 -17.55 -3.63 -12.69
CA ALA A 10 -16.57 -4.36 -11.91
C ALA A 10 -15.17 -3.77 -12.08
N VAL A 11 -14.81 -3.39 -13.30
CA VAL A 11 -13.51 -2.79 -13.58
C VAL A 11 -13.39 -1.42 -12.91
N LEU A 12 -14.43 -0.61 -13.00
CA LEU A 12 -14.43 0.71 -12.34
C LEU A 12 -14.28 0.58 -10.84
N LEU A 13 -14.95 -0.39 -10.23
CA LEU A 13 -14.82 -0.63 -8.80
C LEU A 13 -13.40 -1.08 -8.43
N GLN A 14 -12.81 -1.96 -9.23
CA GLN A 14 -11.43 -2.39 -9.02
C GLN A 14 -10.46 -1.22 -9.10
N ILE A 15 -10.62 -0.36 -10.09
CA ILE A 15 -9.76 0.82 -10.24
C ILE A 15 -9.86 1.69 -9.00
N LYS A 16 -11.08 1.90 -8.50
CA LYS A 16 -11.29 2.69 -7.29
C LYS A 16 -10.56 2.08 -6.10
N GLU A 17 -10.73 0.79 -5.88
CA GLU A 17 -10.10 0.09 -4.76
C GLU A 17 -8.58 0.14 -4.82
N LEU A 18 -8.01 -0.11 -6.00
CA LEU A 18 -6.57 -0.08 -6.19
C LEU A 18 -6.02 1.34 -6.02
N THR A 19 -6.76 2.34 -6.50
CA THR A 19 -6.36 3.73 -6.34
C THR A 19 -6.31 4.12 -4.88
N GLU A 20 -7.31 3.73 -4.09
CA GLU A 20 -7.34 4.01 -2.66
C GLU A 20 -6.18 3.35 -1.93
N LYS A 21 -5.88 2.10 -2.27
CA LYS A 21 -4.75 1.38 -1.68
C LYS A 21 -3.42 2.03 -2.04
N ARG A 22 -3.26 2.41 -3.31
CA ARG A 22 -2.06 3.09 -3.77
C ARG A 22 -1.87 4.42 -3.04
N ASP A 23 -2.94 5.20 -2.91
CA ASP A 23 -2.87 6.51 -2.27
C ASP A 23 -2.51 6.40 -0.79
N TYR A 24 -2.99 5.35 -0.14
CA TYR A 24 -2.59 5.08 1.24
C TYR A 24 -1.09 4.79 1.34
N LEU A 25 -0.55 4.00 0.41
CA LEU A 25 0.89 3.73 0.39
C LEU A 25 1.72 4.98 0.10
N ARG A 26 1.21 5.86 -0.74
CA ARG A 26 1.86 7.16 -1.00
C ARG A 26 1.91 8.01 0.26
N LEU A 27 0.85 7.96 1.06
CA LEU A 27 0.85 8.64 2.35
C LEU A 27 1.93 8.09 3.26
N LEU A 28 2.01 6.77 3.38
CA LEU A 28 3.06 6.14 4.19
C LEU A 28 4.44 6.50 3.69
N PHE A 29 4.64 6.50 2.38
CA PHE A 29 5.91 6.88 1.78
C PHE A 29 6.30 8.31 2.17
N SER A 30 5.34 9.24 2.11
CA SER A 30 5.61 10.63 2.49
C SER A 30 6.03 10.76 3.95
N LEU A 31 5.44 9.93 4.82
CA LEU A 31 5.77 9.95 6.24
C LEU A 31 7.20 9.47 6.51
N THR A 32 7.74 8.59 5.67
CA THR A 32 9.09 8.09 5.87
C THR A 32 10.17 9.15 5.64
N ASN A 33 9.80 10.31 5.10
CA ASN A 33 10.74 11.40 4.88
C ASN A 33 10.94 12.27 6.11
N TYR A 34 10.14 12.11 7.14
CA TYR A 34 10.26 12.88 8.37
C TYR A 34 11.29 12.24 9.31
N LYS A 35 12.06 13.08 9.99
CA LYS A 35 13.11 12.61 10.91
C LYS A 35 12.56 11.79 12.07
N ASP A 36 11.36 12.13 12.53
CA ASP A 36 10.73 11.47 13.65
C ASP A 36 9.78 10.36 13.24
N CYS A 37 9.86 9.95 11.99
CA CYS A 37 9.07 8.82 11.53
C CYS A 37 9.48 7.55 12.28
N ALA A 38 8.49 6.83 12.76
CA ALA A 38 8.73 5.59 13.50
C ALA A 38 7.76 4.52 13.02
N MET A 39 8.23 3.27 13.07
CA MET A 39 7.38 2.10 12.83
C MET A 39 7.05 1.45 14.16
N MET A 40 5.81 1.01 14.27
CA MET A 40 5.32 0.42 15.50
C MET A 40 4.50 -0.82 15.19
N PHE A 41 4.72 -1.86 15.98
CA PHE A 41 3.88 -3.05 15.94
C PHE A 41 2.99 -3.08 17.16
N SER A 42 1.74 -3.46 16.95
CA SER A 42 0.82 -3.69 18.05
C SER A 42 0.03 -4.97 17.78
N ALA A 43 -0.34 -5.64 18.85
CA ALA A 43 -1.12 -6.87 18.75
C ALA A 43 -2.25 -6.80 19.76
N ALA A 44 -3.46 -7.14 19.29
CA ALA A 44 -4.65 -7.07 20.13
C ALA A 44 -4.62 -8.11 21.26
N ASP A 45 -4.09 -9.28 20.97
CA ASP A 45 -4.05 -10.39 21.94
C ASP A 45 -2.66 -10.53 22.55
N HIS A 46 -2.12 -9.45 23.00
CA HIS A 46 -0.80 -9.44 23.56
C HIS A 46 -0.80 -10.10 24.94
N ILE A 47 0.11 -11.05 25.13
CA ILE A 47 0.14 -11.89 26.33
C ILE A 47 0.30 -11.10 27.62
N GLU A 48 1.09 -10.05 27.60
CA GLU A 48 1.38 -9.29 28.79
C GLU A 48 0.69 -7.94 28.84
N GLY A 49 -0.33 -7.75 28.00
CA GLY A 49 -1.05 -6.49 27.94
C GLY A 49 -0.26 -5.34 27.33
N ARG A 50 0.84 -5.64 26.71
CA ARG A 50 1.70 -4.63 26.07
C ARG A 50 1.52 -4.68 24.58
N GLY A 51 0.62 -3.86 24.06
CA GLY A 51 0.27 -3.91 22.66
C GLY A 51 1.21 -3.19 21.71
N PHE A 52 2.18 -2.41 22.21
CA PHE A 52 2.94 -1.52 21.33
C PHE A 52 4.44 -1.72 21.46
N HIS A 53 5.11 -1.89 20.33
CA HIS A 53 6.55 -1.99 20.26
C HIS A 53 7.07 -1.15 19.11
N PHE A 54 7.89 -0.17 19.43
CA PHE A 54 8.56 0.63 18.40
C PHE A 54 9.71 -0.16 17.80
N VAL A 55 9.83 -0.09 16.51
CA VAL A 55 10.93 -0.73 15.78
C VAL A 55 12.13 0.23 15.81
N ARG A 56 13.27 -0.26 16.26
CA ARG A 56 14.47 0.56 16.39
C ARG A 56 15.52 0.15 15.38
N GLN A 57 16.06 1.15 14.71
CA GLN A 57 17.08 0.94 13.67
C GLN A 57 18.30 0.17 14.21
N GLU A 58 18.66 0.39 15.45
CA GLU A 58 19.86 -0.21 16.04
C GLU A 58 19.84 -1.74 16.07
N HIS A 59 18.66 -2.34 15.95
CA HIS A 59 18.52 -3.81 15.96
C HIS A 59 18.60 -4.44 14.57
N PHE A 60 18.78 -3.63 13.53
CA PHE A 60 18.80 -4.13 12.16
C PHE A 60 20.15 -3.89 11.50
N PRO A 61 20.65 -4.86 10.74
CA PRO A 61 21.93 -4.71 10.04
C PRO A 61 21.85 -3.90 8.76
N PHE A 62 20.69 -3.30 8.48
CA PHE A 62 20.47 -2.50 7.28
C PHE A 62 19.61 -1.28 7.64
N ASN A 63 19.57 -0.31 6.73
CA ASN A 63 18.75 0.89 6.93
C ASN A 63 17.28 0.54 6.73
N MET A 64 16.56 0.44 7.83
CA MET A 64 15.15 0.04 7.84
C MET A 64 14.24 0.98 7.07
N ALA A 65 14.42 2.28 7.28
CA ALA A 65 13.58 3.26 6.59
C ALA A 65 13.75 3.17 5.09
N GLN A 66 14.98 2.99 4.63
CA GLN A 66 15.27 2.87 3.21
C GLN A 66 14.66 1.61 2.62
N GLU A 67 14.79 0.48 3.33
CA GLU A 67 14.19 -0.79 2.88
C GLU A 67 12.67 -0.68 2.81
N PHE A 68 12.06 -0.04 3.80
CA PHE A 68 10.62 0.15 3.78
C PHE A 68 10.19 1.05 2.64
N GLN A 69 10.94 2.13 2.36
CA GLN A 69 10.66 2.99 1.21
C GLN A 69 10.71 2.22 -0.10
N MET A 70 11.68 1.33 -0.25
CA MET A 70 11.79 0.50 -1.45
C MET A 70 10.59 -0.42 -1.61
N LEU A 71 10.14 -1.04 -0.51
CA LEU A 71 8.94 -1.87 -0.53
C LEU A 71 7.71 -1.07 -0.92
N LEU A 72 7.57 0.14 -0.39
CA LEU A 72 6.45 1.01 -0.74
C LEU A 72 6.50 1.42 -2.21
N GLU A 73 7.68 1.78 -2.72
CA GLU A 73 7.83 2.15 -4.13
C GLU A 73 7.43 0.99 -5.05
N ASP A 74 7.88 -0.22 -4.73
CA ASP A 74 7.53 -1.40 -5.53
C ASP A 74 6.03 -1.66 -5.51
N ALA A 75 5.42 -1.57 -4.35
CA ALA A 75 3.97 -1.79 -4.22
C ALA A 75 3.18 -0.71 -4.97
N ILE A 76 3.60 0.55 -4.86
CA ILE A 76 2.95 1.64 -5.58
C ILE A 76 3.08 1.43 -7.10
N ALA A 77 4.26 1.05 -7.56
CA ALA A 77 4.47 0.77 -8.98
C ALA A 77 3.57 -0.36 -9.48
N ASN A 78 3.42 -1.41 -8.68
CA ASN A 78 2.53 -2.52 -9.03
C ASN A 78 1.07 -2.07 -9.13
N TYR A 79 0.60 -1.26 -8.18
CA TYR A 79 -0.75 -0.72 -8.25
C TYR A 79 -0.92 0.18 -9.48
N ASN A 80 0.06 1.02 -9.77
CA ASN A 80 -0.01 1.87 -10.96
C ASN A 80 -0.11 1.05 -12.25
N SER A 81 0.66 -0.03 -12.33
CA SER A 81 0.62 -0.93 -13.48
C SER A 81 -0.74 -1.59 -13.63
N ASP A 82 -1.30 -2.09 -12.53
CA ASP A 82 -2.62 -2.73 -12.53
C ASP A 82 -3.71 -1.74 -12.92
N ILE A 83 -3.65 -0.53 -12.38
CA ILE A 83 -4.62 0.53 -12.71
C ILE A 83 -4.53 0.88 -14.18
N ALA A 84 -3.31 1.00 -14.72
CA ALA A 84 -3.13 1.29 -16.13
C ALA A 84 -3.71 0.20 -17.03
N SER A 85 -3.50 -1.07 -16.64
CA SER A 85 -4.07 -2.20 -17.38
C SER A 85 -5.58 -2.18 -17.38
N LEU A 86 -6.18 -1.89 -16.21
CA LEU A 86 -7.64 -1.82 -16.10
C LEU A 86 -8.20 -0.66 -16.90
N ASN A 87 -7.52 0.50 -16.90
CA ASN A 87 -7.93 1.64 -17.71
C ASN A 87 -7.86 1.32 -19.21
N GLN A 88 -6.82 0.59 -19.62
CA GLN A 88 -6.70 0.15 -20.99
C GLN A 88 -7.84 -0.81 -21.37
N HIS A 89 -8.19 -1.71 -20.44
CA HIS A 89 -9.31 -2.61 -20.64
C HIS A 89 -10.63 -1.85 -20.84
N LEU A 90 -10.85 -0.79 -20.05
CA LEU A 90 -12.04 0.04 -20.20
C LEU A 90 -12.13 0.67 -21.57
N LYS A 91 -11.00 1.10 -22.13
CA LYS A 91 -10.99 1.70 -23.46
C LYS A 91 -11.39 0.72 -24.54
N ASN A 92 -11.23 -0.56 -24.30
CA ASN A 92 -11.52 -1.60 -25.28
C ASN A 92 -12.90 -2.23 -25.09
N ILE A 93 -13.64 -1.79 -24.11
CA ILE A 93 -15.03 -2.21 -23.90
C ILE A 93 -16.00 -1.29 -24.70
#